data_cbcd5f9eab8ec5376c73eacdbbe4cf2a
#
_entry.id   cbcd5f9eab8ec5376c73eacdbbe4cf2a
#
_cell.length_a   1.000
_cell.length_b   1.000
_cell.length_c   1.000
_cell.angle_alpha   90.00
_cell.angle_beta   90.00
_cell.angle_gamma   90.00
#
_symmetry.space_group_name_H-M   'P 1'
#
loop_
_entity.id
_entity.type
_entity.pdbx_description
1 polymer ?
#
loop_
_entity_poly.entity_id
_entity_poly.type
_entity_poly.pdbx_seq_one_letter_code
_entity_poly.pdbx_strand_id
1 'polypeptide(L)'
;MAFGRSILVFAVVLWTILFGPATWALAPSYDIAVRDLFPLADWQKQFRITDGKDRGKLVPLSLHHAGGAQETWRLDFGDYAGIHLKNDVNGSLMMDRLDLTKSHSFIVYEPALPIFARDVRSGLGVARQANFKMYDLETGRLKRVGRVTHMMKRVSRSRFETPAGLIDGYYFEIDHRMDMQYAQLHMSLGLGCRLDDGPVYGAGRYTLTKLGFFTETKTAAAGLVSR
;
A
#
# COMPACT_ATOMS: atom_id res chain seq x y z
N MET A 1 59.42 8.63 11.86
CA MET A 1 58.24 7.77 11.80
C MET A 1 57.14 8.29 12.74
N ALA A 2 56.55 9.46 12.47
CA ALA A 2 55.54 10.09 13.34
C ALA A 2 54.27 10.52 12.56
N PHE A 3 54.14 10.27 11.27
CA PHE A 3 53.00 10.71 10.45
C PHE A 3 51.80 9.77 10.47
N GLY A 4 51.93 8.53 10.92
CA GLY A 4 50.86 7.54 10.85
C GLY A 4 49.83 7.63 11.98
N ARG A 5 50.18 8.21 13.13
CA ARG A 5 49.30 8.26 14.31
C ARG A 5 48.25 9.38 14.28
N SER A 6 48.58 10.49 13.62
CA SER A 6 47.68 11.65 13.54
C SER A 6 46.50 11.43 12.58
N ILE A 7 46.67 10.65 11.51
CA ILE A 7 45.63 10.33 10.52
C ILE A 7 44.57 9.40 11.16
N LEU A 8 45.01 8.45 12.00
CA LEU A 8 44.08 7.51 12.64
C LEU A 8 43.16 8.18 13.66
N VAL A 9 43.66 9.14 14.41
CA VAL A 9 42.89 9.91 15.39
C VAL A 9 41.87 10.81 14.68
N PHE A 10 42.25 11.43 13.56
CA PHE A 10 41.34 12.26 12.78
C PHE A 10 40.20 11.47 12.13
N ALA A 11 40.49 10.26 11.65
CA ALA A 11 39.47 9.37 11.07
C ALA A 11 38.46 8.88 12.12
N VAL A 12 38.91 8.58 13.35
CA VAL A 12 38.02 8.15 14.43
C VAL A 12 37.13 9.30 14.93
N VAL A 13 37.68 10.51 15.03
CA VAL A 13 36.93 11.71 15.46
C VAL A 13 35.91 12.11 14.35
N LEU A 14 36.28 12.05 13.08
CA LEU A 14 35.36 12.32 11.98
C LEU A 14 34.23 11.29 11.90
N TRP A 15 34.50 10.02 12.19
CA TRP A 15 33.52 8.95 12.25
C TRP A 15 32.51 9.14 13.39
N THR A 16 32.97 9.57 14.59
CA THR A 16 32.07 9.83 15.71
C THR A 16 31.22 11.08 15.52
N ILE A 17 31.65 12.06 14.70
CA ILE A 17 30.85 13.25 14.37
C ILE A 17 29.82 12.93 13.26
N LEU A 18 30.17 12.09 12.29
CA LEU A 18 29.28 11.71 11.16
C LEU A 18 28.33 10.56 11.53
N PHE A 19 28.75 9.69 12.47
CA PHE A 19 27.99 8.53 12.95
C PHE A 19 27.81 8.58 14.47
N GLY A 20 27.65 9.79 15.04
CA GLY A 20 27.20 9.92 16.41
C GLY A 20 25.97 9.03 16.63
N PRO A 21 25.75 8.52 17.86
CA PRO A 21 24.62 7.66 18.14
C PRO A 21 23.40 8.36 17.57
N ALA A 22 22.87 7.84 16.46
CA ALA A 22 21.56 8.24 16.02
C ALA A 22 20.68 8.00 17.24
N THR A 23 20.30 9.06 17.92
CA THR A 23 19.22 9.01 18.89
C THR A 23 18.05 8.55 18.04
N TRP A 24 17.78 7.26 18.14
CA TRP A 24 16.56 6.67 17.65
C TRP A 24 15.45 7.35 18.45
N ALA A 25 15.09 8.56 18.05
CA ALA A 25 13.86 9.16 18.54
C ALA A 25 12.80 8.12 18.18
N LEU A 26 12.32 7.43 19.20
CA LEU A 26 11.20 6.50 19.06
C LEU A 26 10.14 7.31 18.33
N ALA A 27 9.91 6.96 17.07
CA ALA A 27 8.88 7.63 16.29
C ALA A 27 7.58 7.54 17.11
N PRO A 28 6.82 8.62 17.26
CA PRO A 28 5.64 8.62 18.10
C PRO A 28 4.75 7.45 17.69
N SER A 29 4.41 6.60 18.65
CA SER A 29 3.45 5.52 18.40
C SER A 29 2.09 6.17 18.23
N TYR A 30 1.48 6.03 17.04
CA TYR A 30 0.11 6.45 16.83
C TYR A 30 -0.78 5.24 17.15
N ASP A 31 -1.52 5.33 18.23
CA ASP A 31 -2.58 4.38 18.55
C ASP A 31 -3.84 4.79 17.78
N ILE A 32 -3.85 4.44 16.49
CA ILE A 32 -4.94 4.77 15.59
C ILE A 32 -5.63 3.47 15.22
N ALA A 33 -6.91 3.38 15.51
CA ALA A 33 -7.70 2.25 15.08
C ALA A 33 -7.89 2.25 13.56
N VAL A 34 -7.87 1.08 12.94
CA VAL A 34 -8.09 0.95 11.49
C VAL A 34 -9.41 1.58 11.06
N ARG A 35 -10.47 1.42 11.85
CA ARG A 35 -11.80 2.00 11.60
C ARG A 35 -11.80 3.54 11.54
N ASP A 36 -10.87 4.20 12.25
CA ASP A 36 -10.77 5.66 12.25
C ASP A 36 -10.08 6.18 10.98
N LEU A 37 -9.26 5.34 10.35
CA LEU A 37 -8.58 5.65 9.09
C LEU A 37 -9.35 5.19 7.86
N PHE A 38 -10.18 4.17 8.03
CA PHE A 38 -10.94 3.58 6.95
C PHE A 38 -12.33 3.20 7.47
N PRO A 39 -13.25 4.18 7.55
CA PRO A 39 -14.59 3.93 8.06
C PRO A 39 -15.31 2.90 7.20
N LEU A 40 -15.76 1.83 7.86
CA LEU A 40 -16.53 0.75 7.23
C LEU A 40 -18.01 1.15 7.22
N ALA A 41 -18.36 1.98 6.26
CA ALA A 41 -19.72 2.41 5.93
C ALA A 41 -19.79 2.59 4.42
N ASP A 42 -20.97 2.63 3.85
CA ASP A 42 -21.13 2.94 2.44
C ASP A 42 -20.74 4.39 2.18
N TRP A 43 -19.78 4.61 1.30
CA TRP A 43 -19.37 5.94 0.86
C TRP A 43 -18.83 5.91 -0.57
N GLN A 44 -18.87 7.08 -1.21
CA GLN A 44 -18.26 7.32 -2.53
C GLN A 44 -17.54 8.66 -2.55
N LYS A 45 -16.36 8.69 -3.16
CA LYS A 45 -15.53 9.88 -3.33
C LYS A 45 -15.06 9.99 -4.77
N GLN A 46 -14.80 11.22 -5.22
CA GLN A 46 -14.21 11.48 -6.54
C GLN A 46 -12.72 11.79 -6.40
N PHE A 47 -11.91 11.06 -7.16
CA PHE A 47 -10.48 11.27 -7.26
C PHE A 47 -10.12 11.74 -8.67
N ARG A 48 -9.11 12.61 -8.76
CA ARG A 48 -8.49 12.96 -10.04
C ARG A 48 -7.12 12.30 -10.10
N ILE A 49 -6.84 11.62 -11.21
CA ILE A 49 -5.50 11.09 -11.47
C ILE A 49 -4.58 12.27 -11.74
N THR A 50 -3.57 12.46 -10.88
CA THR A 50 -2.64 13.60 -10.93
C THR A 50 -1.34 13.24 -11.65
N ASP A 51 -1.00 11.96 -11.76
CA ASP A 51 0.18 11.47 -12.46
C ASP A 51 -0.08 10.14 -13.18
N GLY A 52 0.73 9.83 -14.21
CA GLY A 52 0.62 8.63 -15.01
C GLY A 52 -0.18 8.79 -16.31
N LYS A 53 -0.40 7.67 -17.00
CA LYS A 53 -1.02 7.61 -18.32
C LYS A 53 -2.44 8.25 -18.38
N ASP A 54 -3.20 8.08 -17.30
CA ASP A 54 -4.60 8.52 -17.22
C ASP A 54 -4.74 9.89 -16.51
N ARG A 55 -3.67 10.69 -16.45
CA ARG A 55 -3.67 12.01 -15.81
C ARG A 55 -4.85 12.87 -16.26
N GLY A 56 -5.49 13.50 -15.30
CA GLY A 56 -6.67 14.36 -15.49
C GLY A 56 -8.01 13.63 -15.41
N LYS A 57 -8.07 12.31 -15.57
CA LYS A 57 -9.31 11.55 -15.43
C LYS A 57 -9.86 11.63 -14.02
N LEU A 58 -11.18 11.71 -13.92
CA LEU A 58 -11.91 11.54 -12.69
C LEU A 58 -12.24 10.04 -12.52
N VAL A 59 -12.02 9.54 -11.30
CA VAL A 59 -12.25 8.14 -10.94
C VAL A 59 -13.01 8.10 -9.62
N PRO A 60 -14.17 7.44 -9.56
CA PRO A 60 -14.84 7.20 -8.29
C PRO A 60 -14.06 6.16 -7.48
N LEU A 61 -13.94 6.40 -6.19
CA LEU A 61 -13.58 5.41 -5.20
C LEU A 61 -14.78 5.20 -4.30
N SER A 62 -15.26 3.98 -4.21
CA SER A 62 -16.44 3.67 -3.39
C SER A 62 -16.21 2.45 -2.52
N LEU A 63 -16.70 2.51 -1.30
CA LEU A 63 -16.81 1.37 -0.40
C LEU A 63 -18.28 1.05 -0.24
N HIS A 64 -18.64 -0.21 -0.33
CA HIS A 64 -19.99 -0.66 -0.07
C HIS A 64 -20.01 -2.02 0.63
N HIS A 65 -21.03 -2.25 1.41
CA HIS A 65 -21.23 -3.52 2.07
C HIS A 65 -21.60 -4.59 1.03
N ALA A 66 -20.83 -5.68 0.98
CA ALA A 66 -21.01 -6.73 -0.02
C ALA A 66 -22.01 -7.82 0.41
N GLY A 67 -22.56 -7.72 1.63
CA GLY A 67 -23.48 -8.72 2.19
C GLY A 67 -22.78 -9.99 2.67
N GLY A 68 -23.57 -10.94 3.20
CA GLY A 68 -23.10 -12.23 3.67
C GLY A 68 -23.15 -12.39 5.21
N ALA A 69 -22.88 -13.61 5.70
CA ALA A 69 -22.88 -13.93 7.12
C ALA A 69 -21.71 -13.30 7.90
N GLN A 70 -20.66 -12.89 7.20
CA GLN A 70 -19.56 -12.10 7.74
C GLN A 70 -19.63 -10.69 7.17
N GLU A 71 -19.23 -9.69 7.95
CA GLU A 71 -19.08 -8.31 7.45
C GLU A 71 -18.02 -8.27 6.37
N THR A 72 -18.47 -8.29 5.11
CA THR A 72 -17.63 -8.17 3.94
C THR A 72 -17.91 -6.86 3.22
N TRP A 73 -16.86 -6.25 2.74
CA TRP A 73 -16.88 -4.95 2.08
C TRP A 73 -16.23 -5.06 0.72
N ARG A 74 -16.65 -4.22 -0.20
CA ARG A 74 -16.01 -4.08 -1.51
C ARG A 74 -15.58 -2.64 -1.71
N LEU A 75 -14.29 -2.45 -1.95
CA LEU A 75 -13.69 -1.17 -2.30
C LEU A 75 -13.43 -1.17 -3.81
N ASP A 76 -14.19 -0.36 -4.54
CA ASP A 76 -14.05 -0.21 -5.98
C ASP A 76 -13.31 1.06 -6.35
N PHE A 77 -12.31 0.94 -7.19
CA PHE A 77 -11.57 2.03 -7.81
C PHE A 77 -11.99 2.17 -9.27
N GLY A 78 -13.16 2.76 -9.48
CA GLY A 78 -13.81 2.89 -10.79
C GLY A 78 -13.87 1.58 -11.55
N ASP A 79 -13.47 1.62 -12.82
CA ASP A 79 -13.35 0.46 -13.71
C ASP A 79 -11.94 -0.18 -13.70
N TYR A 80 -11.07 0.20 -12.77
CA TYR A 80 -9.68 -0.31 -12.71
C TYR A 80 -9.56 -1.56 -11.86
N ALA A 81 -10.10 -1.53 -10.64
CA ALA A 81 -9.95 -2.61 -9.67
C ALA A 81 -11.06 -2.62 -8.64
N GLY A 82 -11.33 -3.80 -8.07
CA GLY A 82 -12.19 -3.99 -6.90
C GLY A 82 -11.48 -4.85 -5.86
N ILE A 83 -11.49 -4.45 -4.61
CA ILE A 83 -10.86 -5.15 -3.49
C ILE A 83 -11.94 -5.69 -2.57
N HIS A 84 -11.94 -6.99 -2.33
CA HIS A 84 -12.82 -7.61 -1.35
C HIS A 84 -12.14 -7.59 0.02
N LEU A 85 -12.83 -7.04 0.99
CA LEU A 85 -12.32 -6.76 2.33
C LEU A 85 -13.16 -7.47 3.38
N LYS A 86 -12.52 -7.90 4.46
CA LYS A 86 -13.18 -8.44 5.65
C LYS A 86 -12.38 -8.08 6.90
N ASN A 87 -13.07 -7.95 8.02
CA ASN A 87 -12.39 -7.84 9.30
C ASN A 87 -11.91 -9.20 9.77
N ASP A 88 -10.70 -9.26 10.33
CA ASP A 88 -10.27 -10.41 11.11
C ASP A 88 -10.70 -10.27 12.58
N VAL A 89 -10.51 -11.34 13.34
CA VAL A 89 -10.84 -11.39 14.77
C VAL A 89 -10.03 -10.40 15.64
N ASN A 90 -8.93 -9.87 15.09
CA ASN A 90 -8.05 -8.92 15.78
C ASN A 90 -8.37 -7.46 15.40
N GLY A 91 -9.32 -7.23 14.50
CA GLY A 91 -9.69 -5.91 14.00
C GLY A 91 -8.77 -5.37 12.91
N SER A 92 -8.01 -6.24 12.23
CA SER A 92 -7.31 -5.90 11.00
C SER A 92 -8.25 -5.98 9.80
N LEU A 93 -8.08 -5.08 8.84
CA LEU A 93 -8.82 -5.12 7.58
C LEU A 93 -8.04 -5.95 6.56
N MET A 94 -8.59 -7.08 6.18
CA MET A 94 -7.96 -8.09 5.35
C MET A 94 -8.50 -8.08 3.92
N MET A 95 -7.61 -8.21 2.95
CA MET A 95 -7.95 -8.45 1.54
C MET A 95 -7.81 -9.94 1.24
N ASP A 96 -8.87 -10.58 0.79
CA ASP A 96 -8.82 -11.99 0.33
C ASP A 96 -8.94 -12.10 -1.20
N ARG A 97 -9.49 -11.08 -1.87
CA ARG A 97 -9.61 -11.05 -3.32
C ARG A 97 -9.37 -9.65 -3.88
N LEU A 98 -8.72 -9.60 -5.05
CA LEU A 98 -8.48 -8.41 -5.85
C LEU A 98 -8.98 -8.66 -7.28
N ASP A 99 -9.99 -7.92 -7.71
CA ASP A 99 -10.47 -7.91 -9.10
C ASP A 99 -9.66 -6.89 -9.90
N LEU A 100 -9.16 -7.30 -11.06
CA LEU A 100 -8.40 -6.48 -12.01
C LEU A 100 -9.20 -6.36 -13.31
N THR A 101 -10.12 -5.43 -13.36
CA THR A 101 -11.11 -5.31 -14.45
C THR A 101 -10.45 -5.18 -15.82
N LYS A 102 -9.45 -4.30 -15.95
CA LYS A 102 -8.75 -4.06 -17.23
C LYS A 102 -7.95 -5.27 -17.75
N SER A 103 -7.58 -6.20 -16.91
CA SER A 103 -6.87 -7.43 -17.29
C SER A 103 -7.80 -8.65 -17.35
N HIS A 104 -9.11 -8.44 -17.17
CA HIS A 104 -10.11 -9.50 -17.08
C HIS A 104 -9.66 -10.65 -16.19
N SER A 105 -9.23 -10.29 -14.95
CA SER A 105 -8.66 -11.26 -14.02
C SER A 105 -9.06 -10.95 -12.59
N PHE A 106 -9.12 -11.97 -11.74
CA PHE A 106 -9.14 -11.77 -10.31
C PHE A 106 -8.09 -12.63 -9.60
N ILE A 107 -7.65 -12.16 -8.44
CA ILE A 107 -6.63 -12.80 -7.62
C ILE A 107 -7.24 -13.15 -6.28
N VAL A 108 -7.05 -14.38 -5.82
CA VAL A 108 -7.41 -14.85 -4.47
C VAL A 108 -6.14 -15.08 -3.69
N TYR A 109 -6.11 -14.64 -2.44
CA TYR A 109 -4.99 -14.78 -1.52
C TYR A 109 -5.30 -15.76 -0.39
N GLU A 110 -4.37 -16.67 -0.11
CA GLU A 110 -4.46 -17.68 0.95
C GLU A 110 -3.15 -17.74 1.77
N PRO A 111 -3.12 -17.28 3.04
CA PRO A 111 -4.19 -16.56 3.74
C PRO A 111 -4.45 -15.16 3.18
N ALA A 112 -5.57 -14.53 3.59
CA ALA A 112 -5.87 -13.14 3.28
C ALA A 112 -4.77 -12.19 3.76
N LEU A 113 -4.56 -11.09 3.05
CA LEU A 113 -3.51 -10.12 3.30
C LEU A 113 -4.04 -8.88 4.04
N PRO A 114 -3.35 -8.35 5.06
CA PRO A 114 -3.78 -7.14 5.74
C PRO A 114 -3.60 -5.91 4.84
N ILE A 115 -4.67 -5.20 4.56
CA ILE A 115 -4.60 -3.84 3.99
C ILE A 115 -4.25 -2.85 5.10
N PHE A 116 -4.89 -3.01 6.27
CA PHE A 116 -4.58 -2.28 7.49
C PHE A 116 -4.47 -3.29 8.62
N ALA A 117 -3.25 -3.55 9.09
CA ALA A 117 -3.02 -4.38 10.25
C ALA A 117 -3.21 -3.55 11.53
N ARG A 118 -3.96 -4.10 12.49
CA ARG A 118 -4.21 -3.44 13.78
C ARG A 118 -2.93 -3.07 14.54
N ASP A 119 -1.92 -3.89 14.41
CA ASP A 119 -0.65 -3.79 15.12
C ASP A 119 0.42 -2.98 14.38
N VAL A 120 0.08 -2.30 13.27
CA VAL A 120 0.98 -1.34 12.62
C VAL A 120 1.13 -0.10 13.49
N ARG A 121 2.22 -0.08 14.23
CA ARG A 121 2.67 1.10 14.98
C ARG A 121 3.58 1.93 14.08
N SER A 122 3.67 3.23 14.36
CA SER A 122 4.61 4.07 13.62
C SER A 122 6.03 3.48 13.68
N GLY A 123 6.64 3.28 12.52
CA GLY A 123 8.00 2.77 12.39
C GLY A 123 8.19 1.25 12.37
N LEU A 124 7.17 0.45 12.67
CA LEU A 124 7.24 -1.00 12.56
C LEU A 124 6.46 -1.48 11.34
N GLY A 125 7.13 -2.16 10.43
CA GLY A 125 6.50 -2.81 9.30
C GLY A 125 5.90 -4.16 9.70
N VAL A 126 4.75 -4.49 9.13
CA VAL A 126 4.14 -5.83 9.25
C VAL A 126 4.24 -6.52 7.90
N ALA A 127 5.03 -7.59 7.86
CA ALA A 127 5.15 -8.43 6.68
C ALA A 127 4.25 -9.66 6.81
N ARG A 128 3.59 -10.03 5.71
CA ARG A 128 2.80 -11.26 5.58
C ARG A 128 3.11 -11.92 4.25
N GLN A 129 3.06 -13.24 4.25
CA GLN A 129 3.19 -14.05 3.05
C GLN A 129 1.90 -14.83 2.82
N ALA A 130 1.53 -14.97 1.55
CA ALA A 130 0.40 -15.78 1.12
C ALA A 130 0.73 -16.47 -0.19
N ASN A 131 -0.02 -17.51 -0.50
CA ASN A 131 -0.12 -18.01 -1.86
C ASN A 131 -1.19 -17.19 -2.58
N PHE A 132 -1.05 -17.04 -3.88
CA PHE A 132 -2.11 -16.47 -4.68
C PHE A 132 -2.46 -17.37 -5.88
N LYS A 133 -3.72 -17.28 -6.29
CA LYS A 133 -4.25 -17.86 -7.51
C LYS A 133 -4.90 -16.76 -8.32
N MET A 134 -4.50 -16.61 -9.57
CA MET A 134 -5.09 -15.66 -10.51
C MET A 134 -5.96 -16.40 -11.48
N TYR A 135 -7.18 -15.92 -11.65
CA TYR A 135 -8.19 -16.51 -12.51
C TYR A 135 -8.63 -15.52 -13.59
N ASP A 136 -9.19 -16.05 -14.64
CA ASP A 136 -9.95 -15.27 -15.62
C ASP A 136 -11.28 -14.82 -14.99
N LEU A 137 -11.63 -13.55 -15.17
CA LEU A 137 -12.79 -12.96 -14.51
C LEU A 137 -14.13 -13.50 -15.07
N GLU A 138 -14.17 -13.85 -16.36
CA GLU A 138 -15.38 -14.29 -17.03
C GLU A 138 -15.57 -15.81 -16.91
N THR A 139 -14.49 -16.55 -17.16
CA THR A 139 -14.55 -18.03 -17.24
C THR A 139 -14.21 -18.74 -15.95
N GLY A 140 -13.66 -18.05 -14.96
CA GLY A 140 -13.14 -18.64 -13.72
C GLY A 140 -11.92 -19.55 -13.93
N ARG A 141 -11.33 -19.61 -15.14
CA ARG A 141 -10.20 -20.48 -15.44
C ARG A 141 -8.93 -19.95 -14.76
N LEU A 142 -8.20 -20.86 -14.12
CA LEU A 142 -6.91 -20.56 -13.51
C LEU A 142 -5.90 -20.10 -14.56
N LYS A 143 -5.36 -18.89 -14.39
CA LYS A 143 -4.32 -18.29 -15.25
C LYS A 143 -2.91 -18.46 -14.68
N ARG A 144 -2.77 -18.24 -13.37
CA ARG A 144 -1.45 -18.22 -12.70
C ARG A 144 -1.57 -18.58 -11.23
N VAL A 145 -0.48 -19.07 -10.69
CA VAL A 145 -0.27 -19.27 -9.26
C VAL A 145 1.08 -18.69 -8.85
N GLY A 146 1.26 -18.40 -7.58
CA GLY A 146 2.52 -17.93 -7.05
C GLY A 146 2.47 -17.60 -5.58
N ARG A 147 3.51 -16.94 -5.11
CA ARG A 147 3.61 -16.43 -3.74
C ARG A 147 3.58 -14.92 -3.75
N VAL A 148 3.08 -14.35 -2.68
CA VAL A 148 3.08 -12.91 -2.46
C VAL A 148 3.70 -12.62 -1.10
N THR A 149 4.57 -11.62 -1.08
CA THR A 149 5.02 -10.96 0.15
C THR A 149 4.39 -9.58 0.18
N HIS A 150 3.61 -9.33 1.21
CA HIS A 150 2.94 -8.07 1.45
C HIS A 150 3.49 -7.45 2.74
N MET A 151 3.93 -6.21 2.66
CA MET A 151 4.52 -5.50 3.78
C MET A 151 3.91 -4.11 3.90
N MET A 152 3.28 -3.83 5.01
CA MET A 152 2.99 -2.46 5.43
C MET A 152 4.25 -1.91 6.09
N LYS A 153 4.84 -0.86 5.53
CA LYS A 153 6.14 -0.38 6.00
C LYS A 153 6.05 0.62 7.13
N ARG A 154 5.21 1.64 6.97
CA ARG A 154 5.24 2.81 7.84
C ARG A 154 3.91 3.53 7.85
N VAL A 155 3.54 4.01 9.03
CA VAL A 155 2.48 5.02 9.20
C VAL A 155 3.16 6.32 9.66
N SER A 156 2.84 7.44 9.03
CA SER A 156 3.34 8.75 9.42
C SER A 156 2.27 9.82 9.23
N ARG A 157 2.29 10.86 10.06
CA ARG A 157 1.49 12.07 9.75
C ARG A 157 2.05 12.72 8.50
N SER A 158 1.16 13.15 7.63
CA SER A 158 1.52 13.79 6.38
C SER A 158 0.47 14.81 5.96
N ARG A 159 0.89 15.72 5.10
CA ARG A 159 -0.01 16.68 4.44
C ARG A 159 -0.02 16.35 2.95
N PHE A 160 -1.23 16.24 2.41
CA PHE A 160 -1.45 15.86 1.02
C PHE A 160 -1.94 17.07 0.23
N GLU A 161 -1.25 17.35 -0.87
CA GLU A 161 -1.74 18.27 -1.88
C GLU A 161 -2.68 17.51 -2.82
N THR A 162 -3.94 17.91 -2.82
CA THR A 162 -4.99 17.27 -3.62
C THR A 162 -5.74 18.34 -4.42
N PRO A 163 -6.49 17.98 -5.46
CA PRO A 163 -7.39 18.92 -6.13
C PRO A 163 -8.43 19.60 -5.22
N ALA A 164 -8.77 18.98 -4.08
CA ALA A 164 -9.62 19.56 -3.05
C ALA A 164 -8.87 20.50 -2.09
N GLY A 165 -7.55 20.69 -2.28
CA GLY A 165 -6.68 21.51 -1.42
C GLY A 165 -5.73 20.68 -0.57
N LEU A 166 -5.14 21.34 0.43
CA LEU A 166 -4.22 20.71 1.40
C LEU A 166 -5.03 19.96 2.47
N ILE A 167 -4.70 18.71 2.69
CA ILE A 167 -5.37 17.83 3.65
C ILE A 167 -4.34 17.20 4.57
N ASP A 168 -4.48 17.41 5.87
CA ASP A 168 -3.68 16.72 6.88
C ASP A 168 -4.26 15.32 7.13
N GLY A 169 -3.38 14.33 7.29
CA GLY A 169 -3.79 12.95 7.50
C GLY A 169 -2.63 12.02 7.83
N TYR A 170 -2.80 10.74 7.53
CA TYR A 170 -1.83 9.69 7.76
C TYR A 170 -1.45 9.02 6.45
N TYR A 171 -0.16 8.79 6.27
CA TYR A 171 0.40 8.14 5.10
C TYR A 171 0.85 6.73 5.44
N PHE A 172 0.48 5.79 4.59
CA PHE A 172 0.82 4.37 4.68
C PHE A 172 1.61 3.98 3.45
N GLU A 173 2.68 3.24 3.65
CA GLU A 173 3.42 2.60 2.57
C GLU A 173 3.18 1.10 2.59
N ILE A 174 2.84 0.56 1.44
CA ILE A 174 2.61 -0.87 1.23
C ILE A 174 3.53 -1.34 0.11
N ASP A 175 4.36 -2.32 0.40
CA ASP A 175 5.08 -3.11 -0.60
C ASP A 175 4.36 -4.43 -0.84
N HIS A 176 4.13 -4.73 -2.09
CA HIS A 176 3.46 -5.95 -2.52
C HIS A 176 4.27 -6.60 -3.64
N ARG A 177 4.93 -7.71 -3.33
CA ARG A 177 5.76 -8.47 -4.28
C ARG A 177 5.09 -9.80 -4.57
N MET A 178 4.80 -10.02 -5.85
CA MET A 178 4.23 -11.27 -6.34
C MET A 178 5.28 -12.00 -7.18
N ASP A 179 5.61 -13.21 -6.77
CA ASP A 179 6.53 -14.10 -7.48
C ASP A 179 5.73 -15.16 -8.25
N MET A 180 5.88 -15.15 -9.55
CA MET A 180 5.26 -16.06 -10.52
C MET A 180 6.35 -16.86 -11.24
N GLN A 181 6.00 -18.00 -11.83
CA GLN A 181 6.96 -18.90 -12.46
C GLN A 181 7.96 -18.21 -13.43
N TYR A 182 7.50 -17.22 -14.21
CA TYR A 182 8.34 -16.53 -15.21
C TYR A 182 8.29 -15.00 -15.08
N ALA A 183 7.72 -14.49 -14.00
CA ALA A 183 7.61 -13.05 -13.80
C ALA A 183 7.56 -12.71 -12.32
N GLN A 184 8.06 -11.53 -12.00
CA GLN A 184 7.96 -10.92 -10.70
C GLN A 184 7.27 -9.57 -10.83
N LEU A 185 6.23 -9.34 -10.05
CA LEU A 185 5.57 -8.05 -9.95
C LEU A 185 5.87 -7.44 -8.59
N HIS A 186 6.45 -6.26 -8.60
CA HIS A 186 6.65 -5.46 -7.40
C HIS A 186 5.80 -4.20 -7.48
N MET A 187 4.93 -4.00 -6.51
CA MET A 187 4.10 -2.80 -6.35
C MET A 187 4.50 -2.11 -5.04
N SER A 188 4.79 -0.82 -5.14
CA SER A 188 4.96 0.06 -3.99
C SER A 188 3.79 1.04 -4.02
N LEU A 189 2.96 0.99 -2.99
CA LEU A 189 1.72 1.77 -2.90
C LEU A 189 1.81 2.71 -1.71
N GLY A 190 1.43 3.96 -1.91
CA GLY A 190 1.25 4.95 -0.87
C GLY A 190 -0.23 5.31 -0.77
N LEU A 191 -0.78 5.26 0.43
CA LEU A 191 -2.16 5.64 0.71
C LEU A 191 -2.19 6.71 1.79
N GLY A 192 -2.82 7.83 1.49
CA GLY A 192 -3.11 8.89 2.43
C GLY A 192 -4.55 8.79 2.90
N CYS A 193 -4.75 8.74 4.23
CA CYS A 193 -6.08 8.71 4.84
C CYS A 193 -6.22 9.87 5.83
N ARG A 194 -7.41 10.44 5.88
CA ARG A 194 -7.84 11.37 6.93
C ARG A 194 -8.64 10.61 7.98
N LEU A 195 -8.49 10.98 9.25
CA LEU A 195 -9.30 10.40 10.32
C LEU A 195 -10.78 10.63 10.05
N ASP A 196 -11.59 9.64 10.35
CA ASP A 196 -13.06 9.62 10.22
C ASP A 196 -13.59 9.90 8.80
N ASP A 197 -12.70 9.99 7.82
CA ASP A 197 -13.05 10.32 6.45
C ASP A 197 -12.51 9.30 5.43
N GLY A 198 -11.45 8.57 5.77
CA GLY A 198 -10.85 7.55 4.93
C GLY A 198 -9.88 8.10 3.87
N PRO A 199 -9.74 7.42 2.72
CA PRO A 199 -8.74 7.76 1.71
C PRO A 199 -8.94 9.15 1.10
N VAL A 200 -7.82 9.91 0.99
CA VAL A 200 -7.77 11.24 0.37
C VAL A 200 -6.66 11.35 -0.69
N TYR A 201 -5.70 10.44 -0.67
CA TYR A 201 -4.58 10.41 -1.59
C TYR A 201 -4.15 8.97 -1.86
N GLY A 202 -3.70 8.70 -3.08
CA GLY A 202 -3.09 7.44 -3.47
C GLY A 202 -1.97 7.66 -4.47
N ALA A 203 -0.88 6.93 -4.31
CA ALA A 203 0.20 6.87 -5.29
C ALA A 203 0.70 5.44 -5.42
N GLY A 204 1.17 5.06 -6.60
CA GLY A 204 1.67 3.74 -6.82
C GLY A 204 2.74 3.69 -7.90
N ARG A 205 3.69 2.79 -7.67
CA ARG A 205 4.66 2.35 -8.68
C ARG A 205 4.56 0.84 -8.77
N TYR A 206 4.49 0.32 -9.97
CA TYR A 206 4.72 -1.10 -10.16
C TYR A 206 5.85 -1.35 -11.15
N THR A 207 6.58 -2.42 -10.91
CA THR A 207 7.66 -2.91 -11.77
C THR A 207 7.39 -4.37 -12.07
N LEU A 208 7.22 -4.70 -13.34
CA LEU A 208 7.05 -6.06 -13.82
C LEU A 208 8.34 -6.52 -14.49
N THR A 209 8.98 -7.55 -13.92
CA THR A 209 10.15 -8.20 -14.50
C THR A 209 9.76 -9.54 -15.07
N LYS A 210 10.01 -9.78 -16.35
CA LYS A 210 9.73 -11.04 -17.04
C LYS A 210 11.05 -11.73 -17.39
N LEU A 211 11.09 -13.06 -17.24
CA LEU A 211 12.29 -13.89 -17.52
C LEU A 211 13.57 -13.40 -16.84
N GLY A 212 13.43 -12.65 -15.73
CA GLY A 212 14.56 -12.15 -14.94
C GLY A 212 15.24 -10.88 -15.49
N PHE A 213 14.95 -10.41 -16.71
CA PHE A 213 15.66 -9.28 -17.32
C PHE A 213 14.81 -8.27 -18.08
N PHE A 214 13.62 -8.62 -18.55
CA PHE A 214 12.68 -7.65 -19.12
C PHE A 214 11.93 -6.92 -18.03
N THR A 215 12.14 -5.62 -17.88
CA THR A 215 11.52 -4.81 -16.83
C THR A 215 10.68 -3.70 -17.43
N GLU A 216 9.44 -3.59 -16.96
CA GLU A 216 8.52 -2.50 -17.26
C GLU A 216 8.12 -1.81 -15.96
N THR A 217 8.25 -0.49 -15.89
CA THR A 217 7.84 0.30 -14.71
C THR A 217 6.76 1.30 -15.08
N LYS A 218 5.73 1.43 -14.25
CA LYS A 218 4.68 2.44 -14.36
C LYS A 218 4.41 3.10 -13.02
N THR A 219 4.09 4.38 -13.05
CA THR A 219 3.67 5.17 -11.90
C THR A 219 2.27 5.74 -12.13
N ALA A 220 1.55 5.95 -11.04
CA ALA A 220 0.31 6.70 -11.03
C ALA A 220 0.10 7.34 -9.65
N ALA A 221 -0.58 8.48 -9.62
CA ALA A 221 -1.04 9.10 -8.39
C ALA A 221 -2.45 9.67 -8.59
N ALA A 222 -3.22 9.74 -7.53
CA ALA A 222 -4.56 10.32 -7.53
C ALA A 222 -4.83 11.05 -6.21
N GLY A 223 -5.57 12.15 -6.27
CA GLY A 223 -5.97 12.93 -5.12
C GLY A 223 -7.46 13.22 -5.10
N LEU A 224 -8.01 13.41 -3.90
CA LEU A 224 -9.41 13.72 -3.65
C LEU A 224 -9.81 15.03 -4.36
N VAL A 225 -10.93 15.02 -5.06
CA VAL A 225 -11.53 16.20 -5.72
C VAL A 225 -12.72 16.70 -4.91
N SER A 226 -13.61 15.78 -4.51
CA SER A 226 -14.81 16.08 -3.74
C SER A 226 -15.27 14.84 -2.95
N ARG A 227 -16.02 15.12 -1.91
CA ARG A 227 -16.74 14.08 -1.13
C ARG A 227 -18.06 13.77 -1.76
#